data_b12b5b883e307aae7336873812bcecf2
#
_entry.id   b12b5b883e307aae7336873812bcecf2
#
_cell.length_a   1.000
_cell.length_b   1.000
_cell.length_c   1.000
_cell.angle_alpha   90.00
_cell.angle_beta   90.00
_cell.angle_gamma   90.00
#
_symmetry.space_group_name_H-M   'P 1'
#
loop_
_entity.id
_entity.type
_entity.pdbx_description
1 polymer ?
#
loop_
_entity_poly.entity_id
_entity_poly.type
_entity_poly.pdbx_seq_one_letter_code
_entity_poly.pdbx_strand_id
1 'polypeptide(L)'
;MANLNLNGDVSKNEKVLQMAYEDLIVFGKLFSPQDFLASATPHFHNIVGKKLLDRTKQQLALVLPRDHAKSTLAATAVLHRFLFAKKESPEFIAWVGEAQDQATDNLNWIANHIYSNPAIHYYFGDLQGDKWTKTEITLQNNCRMIAKGTSQRLRGKKQLSTRYTGIILDDFESELNTKTPEAR
;
A
#
# COMPACT_ATOMS: atom_id res chain seq x y z
N MET A 1 -4.43 2.80 24.07
CA MET A 1 -3.68 3.78 23.25
C MET A 1 -2.23 3.72 23.70
N ALA A 2 -1.35 3.14 22.90
CA ALA A 2 0.07 3.23 23.16
C ALA A 2 0.46 4.69 22.92
N ASN A 3 0.79 5.43 24.00
CA ASN A 3 1.36 6.75 23.88
C ASN A 3 2.71 6.62 23.17
N LEU A 4 2.74 6.92 21.87
CA LEU A 4 3.97 7.18 21.17
C LEU A 4 4.63 8.36 21.89
N ASN A 5 5.74 8.08 22.58
CA ASN A 5 6.51 9.10 23.27
C ASN A 5 7.31 9.87 22.21
N LEU A 6 6.67 10.89 21.63
CA LEU A 6 7.23 11.70 20.55
C LEU A 6 8.48 12.50 20.95
N ASN A 7 8.82 12.53 22.26
CA ASN A 7 10.03 13.14 22.80
C ASN A 7 11.13 12.11 23.12
N GLY A 8 11.04 10.90 22.55
CA GLY A 8 12.00 9.83 22.80
C GLY A 8 13.37 10.08 22.17
N ASP A 9 14.38 9.48 22.79
CA ASP A 9 15.76 9.43 22.32
C ASP A 9 15.83 9.05 20.83
N VAL A 10 16.54 9.80 20.01
CA VAL A 10 16.70 9.61 18.55
C VAL A 10 17.11 8.16 18.23
N SER A 11 17.97 7.56 19.03
CA SER A 11 18.41 6.16 18.85
C SER A 11 17.28 5.14 19.02
N LYS A 12 16.27 5.42 19.85
CA LYS A 12 15.09 4.57 20.00
C LYS A 12 14.14 4.70 18.81
N ASN A 13 13.97 5.93 18.32
CA ASN A 13 13.13 6.19 17.15
C ASN A 13 13.69 5.53 15.91
N GLU A 14 15.00 5.57 15.70
CA GLU A 14 15.69 4.89 14.60
C GLU A 14 15.49 3.36 14.66
N LYS A 15 15.63 2.76 15.84
CA LYS A 15 15.39 1.32 16.03
C LYS A 15 13.95 0.92 15.72
N VAL A 16 12.97 1.70 16.20
CA VAL A 16 11.54 1.45 15.93
C VAL A 16 11.27 1.54 14.43
N LEU A 17 11.83 2.54 13.75
CA LEU A 17 11.67 2.71 12.31
C LEU A 17 12.35 1.57 11.53
N GLN A 18 13.53 1.11 11.97
CA GLN A 18 14.20 -0.05 11.38
C GLN A 18 13.37 -1.33 11.52
N MET A 19 12.79 -1.59 12.70
CA MET A 19 11.88 -2.73 12.90
C MET A 19 10.66 -2.64 11.98
N ALA A 20 10.08 -1.46 11.82
CA ALA A 20 8.95 -1.23 10.92
C ALA A 20 9.34 -1.40 9.44
N TYR A 21 10.57 -1.07 9.07
CA TYR A 21 11.10 -1.32 7.73
C TYR A 21 11.23 -2.81 7.41
N GLU A 22 11.65 -3.61 8.39
CA GLU A 22 11.92 -5.05 8.22
C GLU A 22 10.68 -5.93 8.38
N ASP A 23 9.66 -5.46 9.09
CA ASP A 23 8.46 -6.25 9.41
C ASP A 23 7.16 -5.46 9.14
N LEU A 24 6.37 -5.95 8.17
CA LEU A 24 5.11 -5.32 7.76
C LEU A 24 4.09 -5.26 8.90
N ILE A 25 4.08 -6.23 9.80
CA ILE A 25 3.13 -6.26 10.93
C ILE A 25 3.54 -5.23 11.98
N VAL A 26 4.83 -5.08 12.26
CA VAL A 26 5.35 -4.01 13.12
C VAL A 26 5.03 -2.65 12.49
N PHE A 27 5.24 -2.51 11.19
CA PHE A 27 4.86 -1.31 10.43
C PHE A 27 3.36 -0.99 10.58
N GLY A 28 2.50 -1.97 10.36
CA GLY A 28 1.05 -1.81 10.51
C GLY A 28 0.65 -1.40 11.92
N LYS A 29 1.23 -2.00 12.96
CA LYS A 29 0.98 -1.63 14.37
C LYS A 29 1.43 -0.19 14.69
N LEU A 30 2.48 0.29 14.05
CA LEU A 30 2.99 1.64 14.25
C LEU A 30 2.16 2.69 13.50
N PHE A 31 1.86 2.44 12.22
CA PHE A 31 1.25 3.44 11.33
C PHE A 31 -0.24 3.23 11.05
N SER A 32 -0.81 2.08 11.42
CA SER A 32 -2.24 1.77 11.28
C SER A 32 -2.76 0.95 12.47
N PRO A 33 -2.59 1.46 13.72
CA PRO A 33 -2.94 0.71 14.93
C PRO A 33 -4.41 0.29 14.98
N GLN A 34 -5.32 1.05 14.39
CA GLN A 34 -6.74 0.70 14.31
C GLN A 34 -6.98 -0.61 13.55
N ASP A 35 -6.17 -0.92 12.54
CA ASP A 35 -6.30 -2.13 11.72
C ASP A 35 -5.53 -3.32 12.30
N PHE A 36 -4.44 -3.06 13.04
CA PHE A 36 -3.50 -4.10 13.47
C PHE A 36 -3.52 -4.40 14.96
N LEU A 37 -4.17 -3.57 15.78
CA LEU A 37 -4.27 -3.76 17.24
C LEU A 37 -5.69 -4.07 17.73
N ALA A 38 -6.69 -4.05 16.83
CA ALA A 38 -8.08 -4.37 17.19
C ALA A 38 -8.26 -5.84 17.63
N SER A 39 -7.41 -6.73 17.16
CA SER A 39 -7.38 -8.15 17.53
C SER A 39 -5.95 -8.69 17.52
N ALA A 40 -5.76 -9.90 18.09
CA ALA A 40 -4.48 -10.59 18.00
C ALA A 40 -4.12 -10.87 16.53
N THR A 41 -2.90 -10.52 16.14
CA THR A 41 -2.41 -10.76 14.78
C THR A 41 -2.24 -12.26 14.52
N PRO A 42 -2.97 -12.88 13.57
CA PRO A 42 -2.80 -14.29 13.25
C PRO A 42 -1.39 -14.58 12.73
N HIS A 43 -0.87 -15.76 13.03
CA HIS A 43 0.48 -16.15 12.63
C HIS A 43 0.71 -16.05 11.11
N PHE A 44 -0.28 -16.41 10.31
CA PHE A 44 -0.17 -16.34 8.84
C PHE A 44 0.01 -14.91 8.31
N HIS A 45 -0.46 -13.86 9.01
CA HIS A 45 -0.21 -12.47 8.61
C HIS A 45 1.29 -12.15 8.61
N ASN A 46 2.07 -12.71 9.53
CA ASN A 46 3.53 -12.54 9.53
C ASN A 46 4.16 -13.20 8.30
N ILE A 47 3.64 -14.38 7.89
CA ILE A 47 4.11 -15.07 6.68
C ILE A 47 3.80 -14.24 5.43
N VAL A 48 2.55 -13.76 5.32
CA VAL A 48 2.10 -12.90 4.21
C VAL A 48 2.90 -11.60 4.17
N GLY A 49 3.08 -10.95 5.32
CA GLY A 49 3.87 -9.71 5.43
C GLY A 49 5.29 -9.88 4.91
N LYS A 50 5.99 -10.94 5.30
CA LYS A 50 7.32 -11.26 4.77
C LYS A 50 7.33 -11.46 3.26
N LYS A 51 6.29 -12.11 2.70
CA LYS A 51 6.16 -12.30 1.25
C LYS A 51 5.90 -10.99 0.50
N LEU A 52 5.10 -10.09 1.08
CA LEU A 52 4.81 -8.79 0.49
C LEU A 52 6.03 -7.85 0.50
N LEU A 53 6.91 -7.97 1.50
CA LEU A 53 8.15 -7.21 1.56
C LEU A 53 9.29 -7.81 0.72
N ASP A 54 9.17 -9.07 0.27
CA ASP A 54 10.20 -9.74 -0.52
C ASP A 54 10.28 -9.16 -1.94
N ARG A 55 11.26 -8.30 -2.16
CA ARG A 55 11.51 -7.62 -3.45
C ARG A 55 12.14 -8.52 -4.52
N THR A 56 12.55 -9.72 -4.17
CA THR A 56 13.09 -10.70 -5.12
C THR A 56 12.00 -11.37 -5.95
N LYS A 57 10.76 -11.34 -5.47
CA LYS A 57 9.60 -11.93 -6.15
C LYS A 57 9.00 -10.92 -7.13
N GLN A 58 8.91 -11.31 -8.40
CA GLN A 58 8.27 -10.51 -9.44
C GLN A 58 6.75 -10.68 -9.44
N GLN A 59 6.26 -11.83 -9.02
CA GLN A 59 4.84 -12.16 -8.97
C GLN A 59 4.52 -12.86 -7.65
N LEU A 60 3.42 -12.46 -7.03
CA LEU A 60 2.90 -13.06 -5.80
C LEU A 60 1.38 -13.20 -5.90
N ALA A 61 0.87 -14.42 -5.78
CA ALA A 61 -0.54 -14.70 -5.64
C ALA A 61 -0.87 -14.98 -4.18
N LEU A 62 -1.82 -14.22 -3.60
CA LEU A 62 -2.33 -14.41 -2.24
C LEU A 62 -3.72 -15.03 -2.30
N VAL A 63 -3.80 -16.31 -2.02
CA VAL A 63 -5.06 -17.05 -1.95
C VAL A 63 -5.40 -17.30 -0.48
N LEU A 64 -6.32 -16.52 0.06
CA LEU A 64 -6.78 -16.57 1.44
C LEU A 64 -8.31 -16.51 1.47
N PRO A 65 -8.99 -17.06 2.48
CA PRO A 65 -10.43 -16.91 2.63
C PRO A 65 -10.87 -15.44 2.71
N ARG A 66 -12.16 -15.20 2.58
CA ARG A 66 -12.73 -13.86 2.84
C ARG A 66 -12.45 -13.45 4.28
N ASP A 67 -12.43 -12.14 4.56
CA ASP A 67 -12.24 -11.53 5.88
C ASP A 67 -10.89 -11.84 6.56
N HIS A 68 -9.88 -12.24 5.76
CA HIS A 68 -8.51 -12.48 6.22
C HIS A 68 -7.55 -11.32 5.89
N ALA A 69 -8.09 -10.11 5.79
CA ALA A 69 -7.35 -8.85 5.63
C ALA A 69 -6.38 -8.78 4.43
N LYS A 70 -6.68 -9.48 3.32
CA LYS A 70 -5.82 -9.48 2.11
C LYS A 70 -5.55 -8.07 1.60
N SER A 71 -6.61 -7.31 1.33
CA SER A 71 -6.52 -5.95 0.77
C SER A 71 -5.87 -5.00 1.77
N THR A 72 -6.16 -5.14 3.08
CA THR A 72 -5.50 -4.36 4.14
C THR A 72 -3.99 -4.61 4.18
N LEU A 73 -3.55 -5.87 4.13
CA LEU A 73 -2.13 -6.23 4.12
C LEU A 73 -1.44 -5.71 2.84
N ALA A 74 -2.11 -5.81 1.69
CA ALA A 74 -1.60 -5.29 0.42
C ALA A 74 -1.49 -3.75 0.45
N ALA A 75 -2.51 -3.04 0.95
CA ALA A 75 -2.49 -1.58 1.09
C ALA A 75 -1.40 -1.12 2.08
N THR A 76 -1.24 -1.85 3.19
CA THR A 76 -0.15 -1.61 4.15
C THR A 76 1.23 -1.79 3.50
N ALA A 77 1.41 -2.80 2.65
CA ALA A 77 2.65 -3.01 1.92
C ALA A 77 2.92 -1.88 0.90
N VAL A 78 1.89 -1.36 0.23
CA VAL A 78 2.04 -0.18 -0.65
C VAL A 78 2.43 1.05 0.15
N LEU A 79 1.76 1.31 1.27
CA LEU A 79 2.10 2.42 2.16
C LEU A 79 3.56 2.31 2.66
N HIS A 80 3.98 1.12 3.09
CA HIS A 80 5.36 0.83 3.47
C HIS A 80 6.33 1.16 2.32
N ARG A 81 6.06 0.67 1.10
CA ARG A 81 6.89 0.95 -0.08
C ARG A 81 7.02 2.44 -0.35
N PHE A 82 5.95 3.20 -0.20
CA PHE A 82 5.93 4.65 -0.43
C PHE A 82 6.72 5.43 0.62
N LEU A 83 6.58 5.07 1.89
CA LEU A 83 7.27 5.77 2.98
C LEU A 83 8.77 5.52 2.97
N PHE A 84 9.21 4.33 2.59
CA PHE A 84 10.64 3.97 2.54
C PHE A 84 11.28 4.10 1.15
N ALA A 85 10.53 4.56 0.14
CA ALA A 85 11.08 4.80 -1.18
C ALA A 85 12.04 5.99 -1.20
N LYS A 86 13.18 5.81 -1.88
CA LYS A 86 14.09 6.91 -2.15
C LYS A 86 13.58 7.76 -3.29
N LYS A 87 13.80 9.06 -3.25
CA LYS A 87 13.37 10.03 -4.28
C LYS A 87 13.95 9.71 -5.66
N GLU A 88 15.13 9.10 -5.70
CA GLU A 88 15.84 8.69 -6.93
C GLU A 88 15.29 7.37 -7.51
N SER A 89 14.56 6.60 -6.69
CA SER A 89 13.94 5.33 -7.09
C SER A 89 12.51 5.25 -6.58
N PRO A 90 11.63 6.12 -7.11
CA PRO A 90 10.23 6.19 -6.65
C PRO A 90 9.43 4.98 -7.08
N GLU A 91 8.38 4.69 -6.33
CA GLU A 91 7.43 3.64 -6.64
C GLU A 91 6.26 4.20 -7.47
N PHE A 92 5.88 3.45 -8.50
CA PHE A 92 4.67 3.72 -9.25
C PHE A 92 3.77 2.49 -9.24
N ILE A 93 2.69 2.55 -8.45
CA ILE A 93 1.79 1.42 -8.21
C ILE A 93 0.45 1.66 -8.93
N ALA A 94 -0.03 0.63 -9.64
CA ALA A 94 -1.41 0.58 -10.10
C ALA A 94 -2.19 -0.40 -9.22
N TRP A 95 -3.31 0.04 -8.66
CA TRP A 95 -4.29 -0.83 -8.01
C TRP A 95 -5.46 -1.04 -8.94
N VAL A 96 -5.77 -2.29 -9.23
CA VAL A 96 -6.82 -2.69 -10.17
C VAL A 96 -7.84 -3.54 -9.42
N GLY A 97 -9.08 -3.08 -9.38
CA GLY A 97 -10.24 -3.83 -8.90
C GLY A 97 -11.18 -4.18 -10.05
N GLU A 98 -12.21 -4.97 -9.80
CA GLU A 98 -13.29 -5.21 -10.76
C GLU A 98 -13.88 -3.88 -11.24
N ALA A 99 -14.34 -3.06 -10.30
CA ALA A 99 -14.77 -1.69 -10.52
C ALA A 99 -13.71 -0.70 -10.03
N GLN A 100 -13.67 0.49 -10.63
CA GLN A 100 -12.75 1.54 -10.21
C GLN A 100 -12.98 1.99 -8.77
N ASP A 101 -14.22 1.97 -8.29
CA ASP A 101 -14.56 2.42 -6.94
C ASP A 101 -13.87 1.58 -5.86
N GLN A 102 -13.83 0.25 -6.02
CA GLN A 102 -13.10 -0.64 -5.11
C GLN A 102 -11.60 -0.32 -5.04
N ALA A 103 -10.98 -0.09 -6.20
CA ALA A 103 -9.57 0.31 -6.26
C ALA A 103 -9.36 1.71 -5.65
N THR A 104 -10.34 2.60 -5.78
CA THR A 104 -10.34 3.95 -5.21
C THR A 104 -10.40 3.92 -3.69
N ASP A 105 -11.14 2.99 -3.08
CA ASP A 105 -11.21 2.86 -1.62
C ASP A 105 -9.84 2.52 -1.01
N ASN A 106 -9.09 1.63 -1.64
CA ASN A 106 -7.73 1.30 -1.20
C ASN A 106 -6.76 2.48 -1.41
N LEU A 107 -6.90 3.23 -2.51
CA LEU A 107 -6.13 4.45 -2.73
C LEU A 107 -6.46 5.51 -1.65
N ASN A 108 -7.74 5.71 -1.34
CA ASN A 108 -8.19 6.65 -0.32
C ASN A 108 -7.69 6.26 1.07
N TRP A 109 -7.66 4.96 1.39
CA TRP A 109 -7.09 4.48 2.65
C TRP A 109 -5.61 4.90 2.78
N ILE A 110 -4.80 4.67 1.73
CA ILE A 110 -3.39 5.07 1.69
C ILE A 110 -3.25 6.60 1.75
N ALA A 111 -4.05 7.33 0.95
CA ALA A 111 -4.04 8.79 0.92
C ALA A 111 -4.35 9.41 2.28
N ASN A 112 -5.36 8.88 2.99
CA ASN A 112 -5.75 9.34 4.31
C ASN A 112 -4.64 9.09 5.34
N HIS A 113 -3.95 7.93 5.30
CA HIS A 113 -2.82 7.67 6.17
C HIS A 113 -1.69 8.68 5.93
N ILE A 114 -1.36 8.96 4.69
CA ILE A 114 -0.30 9.93 4.36
C ILE A 114 -0.70 11.34 4.80
N TYR A 115 -1.97 11.73 4.59
CA TYR A 115 -2.45 13.08 4.85
C TYR A 115 -2.67 13.39 6.32
N SER A 116 -3.19 12.44 7.12
CA SER A 116 -3.69 12.71 8.46
C SER A 116 -3.01 11.97 9.60
N ASN A 117 -2.08 11.04 9.30
CA ASN A 117 -1.48 10.21 10.32
C ASN A 117 -0.33 10.92 11.05
N PRO A 118 -0.47 11.24 12.35
CA PRO A 118 0.57 11.97 13.08
C PRO A 118 1.90 11.22 13.17
N ALA A 119 1.88 9.88 13.21
CA ALA A 119 3.10 9.09 13.24
C ALA A 119 3.85 9.17 11.90
N ILE A 120 3.12 9.17 10.76
CA ILE A 120 3.74 9.34 9.45
C ILE A 120 4.36 10.73 9.34
N HIS A 121 3.63 11.78 9.73
CA HIS A 121 4.17 13.14 9.73
C HIS A 121 5.41 13.30 10.64
N TYR A 122 5.41 12.62 11.78
CA TYR A 122 6.55 12.66 12.70
C TYR A 122 7.82 12.04 12.10
N TYR A 123 7.71 10.87 11.45
CA TYR A 123 8.87 10.14 10.94
C TYR A 123 9.29 10.56 9.52
N PHE A 124 8.36 10.98 8.69
CA PHE A 124 8.58 11.20 7.25
C PHE A 124 8.26 12.62 6.79
N GLY A 125 7.69 13.45 7.67
CA GLY A 125 7.25 14.81 7.31
C GLY A 125 5.97 14.82 6.47
N ASP A 126 5.71 15.96 5.83
CA ASP A 126 4.63 16.09 4.86
C ASP A 126 5.05 15.46 3.53
N LEU A 127 4.27 14.51 3.07
CA LEU A 127 4.53 13.74 1.85
C LEU A 127 3.51 14.02 0.73
N GLN A 128 2.50 14.87 0.97
CA GLN A 128 1.52 15.19 -0.05
C GLN A 128 2.18 15.92 -1.22
N GLY A 129 2.05 15.37 -2.43
CA GLY A 129 2.54 15.98 -3.66
C GLY A 129 1.44 16.74 -4.42
N ASP A 130 1.79 17.21 -5.62
CA ASP A 130 0.95 18.13 -6.42
C ASP A 130 -0.35 17.50 -6.93
N LYS A 131 -0.36 16.17 -7.14
CA LYS A 131 -1.55 15.47 -7.65
C LYS A 131 -2.21 14.67 -6.55
N TRP A 132 -3.40 15.10 -6.15
CA TRP A 132 -4.17 14.46 -5.09
C TRP A 132 -5.65 14.39 -5.49
N THR A 133 -6.04 13.32 -6.15
CA THR A 133 -7.37 13.10 -6.67
C THR A 133 -7.94 11.77 -6.18
N LYS A 134 -9.23 11.53 -6.38
CA LYS A 134 -9.88 10.26 -6.02
C LYS A 134 -9.24 9.02 -6.66
N THR A 135 -8.62 9.17 -7.83
CA THR A 135 -8.12 8.04 -8.62
C THR A 135 -6.61 8.05 -8.82
N GLU A 136 -5.93 9.09 -8.34
CA GLU A 136 -4.50 9.23 -8.50
C GLU A 136 -3.91 10.16 -7.44
N ILE A 137 -2.84 9.71 -6.80
CA ILE A 137 -2.04 10.52 -5.87
C ILE A 137 -0.56 10.47 -6.27
N THR A 138 0.14 11.59 -6.04
CA THR A 138 1.60 11.67 -6.09
C THR A 138 2.12 12.15 -4.75
N LEU A 139 3.32 11.68 -4.38
CA LEU A 139 3.99 12.05 -3.16
C LEU A 139 5.20 12.96 -3.46
N GLN A 140 5.68 13.71 -2.46
CA GLN A 140 6.86 14.59 -2.60
C GLN A 140 8.16 13.83 -2.91
N ASN A 141 8.22 12.53 -2.58
CA ASN A 141 9.32 11.65 -2.97
C ASN A 141 9.13 11.01 -4.36
N ASN A 142 8.25 11.58 -5.19
CA ASN A 142 7.90 11.14 -6.54
C ASN A 142 7.17 9.79 -6.62
N CYS A 143 6.84 9.15 -5.51
CA CYS A 143 5.98 7.97 -5.54
C CYS A 143 4.59 8.33 -6.06
N ARG A 144 3.96 7.36 -6.73
CA ARG A 144 2.67 7.58 -7.37
C ARG A 144 1.79 6.34 -7.26
N MET A 145 0.51 6.54 -7.04
CA MET A 145 -0.50 5.49 -7.11
C MET A 145 -1.65 5.90 -8.01
N ILE A 146 -2.18 4.92 -8.76
CA ILE A 146 -3.42 5.08 -9.53
C ILE A 146 -4.38 3.95 -9.19
N ALA A 147 -5.68 4.27 -9.14
CA ALA A 147 -6.78 3.32 -9.01
C ALA A 147 -7.47 3.13 -10.36
N LYS A 148 -7.71 1.87 -10.76
CA LYS A 148 -8.30 1.48 -12.03
C LYS A 148 -9.31 0.35 -11.87
N GLY A 149 -10.32 0.34 -12.72
CA GLY A 149 -11.15 -0.84 -12.96
C GLY A 149 -10.59 -1.69 -14.11
N THR A 150 -10.96 -2.97 -14.16
CA THR A 150 -10.49 -3.93 -15.19
C THR A 150 -10.83 -3.51 -16.62
N SER A 151 -11.95 -2.81 -16.83
CA SER A 151 -12.35 -2.27 -18.13
C SER A 151 -11.48 -1.11 -18.62
N GLN A 152 -10.63 -0.55 -17.76
CA GLN A 152 -9.83 0.63 -18.08
C GLN A 152 -8.42 0.24 -18.55
N ARG A 153 -7.97 0.88 -19.62
CA ARG A 153 -6.62 0.62 -20.16
C ARG A 153 -5.54 1.07 -19.17
N LEU A 154 -4.65 0.15 -18.79
CA LEU A 154 -3.41 0.45 -18.09
C LEU A 154 -2.34 1.01 -19.03
N ARG A 155 -2.42 0.70 -20.33
CA ARG A 155 -1.48 1.17 -21.37
C ARG A 155 -1.90 2.54 -21.88
N GLY A 156 -0.92 3.44 -22.09
CA GLY A 156 -1.11 4.64 -22.92
C GLY A 156 -0.98 5.99 -22.26
N LYS A 157 -0.80 6.10 -20.94
CA LYS A 157 -0.37 7.37 -20.34
C LYS A 157 1.15 7.40 -20.25
N LYS A 158 1.82 7.78 -21.35
CA LYS A 158 3.18 8.30 -21.33
C LYS A 158 3.14 9.67 -20.63
N GLN A 159 3.23 9.69 -19.32
CA GLN A 159 3.65 10.86 -18.58
C GLN A 159 4.95 10.49 -17.87
N LEU A 160 6.03 11.16 -18.25
CA LEU A 160 7.36 11.05 -17.63
C LEU A 160 7.99 9.66 -17.67
N SER A 161 8.01 8.93 -18.77
CA SER A 161 8.84 7.71 -18.99
C SER A 161 8.79 6.63 -17.88
N THR A 162 7.97 6.79 -16.86
CA THR A 162 7.96 5.93 -15.67
C THR A 162 7.05 4.72 -15.91
N ARG A 163 7.63 3.53 -15.82
CA ARG A 163 6.89 2.26 -15.84
C ARG A 163 6.35 1.97 -14.44
N TYR A 164 5.26 1.20 -14.37
CA TYR A 164 4.79 0.66 -13.10
C TYR A 164 5.88 -0.18 -12.44
N THR A 165 6.14 0.08 -11.16
CA THR A 165 7.03 -0.72 -10.31
C THR A 165 6.27 -1.84 -9.61
N GLY A 166 4.93 -1.73 -9.57
CA GLY A 166 4.04 -2.76 -9.06
C GLY A 166 2.63 -2.61 -9.57
N ILE A 167 1.94 -3.73 -9.73
CA ILE A 167 0.52 -3.80 -10.05
C ILE A 167 -0.13 -4.72 -9.03
N ILE A 168 -1.20 -4.25 -8.39
CA ILE A 168 -2.01 -5.03 -7.46
C ILE A 168 -3.32 -5.32 -8.17
N LEU A 169 -3.67 -6.58 -8.26
CA LEU A 169 -4.94 -7.08 -8.77
C LEU A 169 -5.74 -7.59 -7.56
N ASP A 170 -6.79 -6.86 -7.19
CA ASP A 170 -7.60 -7.15 -6.00
C ASP A 170 -9.07 -7.30 -6.42
N ASP A 171 -9.63 -8.48 -6.22
CA ASP A 171 -11.00 -8.85 -6.64
C ASP A 171 -11.29 -8.37 -8.09
N PHE A 172 -10.36 -8.64 -9.02
CA PHE A 172 -10.41 -8.14 -10.40
C PHE A 172 -11.27 -8.97 -11.35
N GLU A 173 -11.69 -10.17 -10.94
CA GLU A 173 -12.57 -11.05 -11.71
C GLU A 173 -14.03 -10.86 -11.29
N SER A 174 -14.93 -10.82 -12.27
CA SER A 174 -16.38 -10.84 -12.07
C SER A 174 -17.01 -11.95 -12.90
N GLU A 175 -18.25 -12.31 -12.56
CA GLU A 175 -19.04 -13.21 -13.38
C GLU A 175 -19.21 -12.72 -14.82
N LEU A 176 -19.20 -11.39 -15.03
CA LEU A 176 -19.36 -10.80 -16.35
C LEU A 176 -18.12 -10.93 -17.23
N ASN A 177 -16.93 -10.79 -16.64
CA ASN A 177 -15.66 -10.85 -17.40
C ASN A 177 -15.05 -12.25 -17.44
N THR A 178 -15.71 -13.27 -16.86
CA THR A 178 -15.28 -14.68 -16.91
C THR A 178 -16.22 -15.58 -17.68
N LYS A 179 -17.32 -15.04 -18.26
CA LYS A 179 -18.40 -15.83 -18.93
C LYS A 179 -17.98 -16.49 -20.24
N THR A 180 -16.98 -15.98 -20.92
CA THR A 180 -16.49 -16.54 -22.19
C THR A 180 -15.02 -16.91 -22.11
N PRO A 181 -14.57 -17.93 -22.89
CA PRO A 181 -13.15 -18.27 -22.97
C PRO A 181 -12.26 -17.11 -23.41
N GLU A 182 -12.79 -16.22 -24.28
CA GLU A 182 -12.09 -15.04 -24.76
C GLU A 182 -11.97 -13.93 -23.71
N ALA A 183 -12.80 -13.97 -22.65
CA ALA A 183 -12.77 -12.99 -21.56
C ALA A 183 -11.79 -13.39 -20.43
N ARG A 184 -11.26 -14.61 -20.46
CA ARG A 184 -10.25 -15.11 -19.52
C ARG A 184 -8.87 -14.92 -20.11
#